data_96dbb17917fb5d27d7e0bfafebb357ee
#
_entry.id   96dbb17917fb5d27d7e0bfafebb357ee
#
_cell.length_a   1.000
_cell.length_b   1.000
_cell.length_c   1.000
_cell.angle_alpha   90.00
_cell.angle_beta   90.00
_cell.angle_gamma   90.00
#
_symmetry.space_group_name_H-M   'P 1'
#
loop_
_entity.id
_entity.type
_entity.pdbx_description
1 polymer ?
#
loop_
_entity_poly.entity_id
_entity_poly.type
_entity_poly.pdbx_seq_one_letter_code
_entity_poly.pdbx_strand_id
1 'polypeptide(L)'
;MINKMQNKKIAIIGAGISGLAVAKELSKLNEVTIFDKSRGVGGRMATRRIDDYHFDHGAQFFTAKSQEFKEFCNKAKNDKIIEEWNCDFVEITGNKISKKYQFNNDKPHFVAKPQMNSLCKYIAKDLNILLGKQVKAINFDDKKWCLKTVEDEVFDNFDYLILAIPSHQAINLLPKNFKYFDIVSSIRMSGCFTLMLGFKEKLSIEFDAGLVKESNISWISVNNSKPERPKGFSLIVNSSNKWADENIEEDLEIIKEKMITSLRQIIDFDISNLSCQNIHRWRYANATLRTGDKSLFDPNLNLGVCGDWLISGRVENAFLSGLDLYKTLINA
;
A
#
# COMPACT_ATOMS: atom_id res chain seq x y z
N MET A 1 -34.06 -8.82 12.17
CA MET A 1 -33.33 -7.64 12.78
C MET A 1 -33.13 -6.62 11.67
N ILE A 2 -33.65 -5.40 11.85
CA ILE A 2 -33.41 -4.30 10.88
C ILE A 2 -31.93 -3.98 10.96
N ASN A 3 -31.23 -4.13 9.82
CA ASN A 3 -29.80 -3.82 9.74
C ASN A 3 -29.61 -2.32 9.98
N LYS A 4 -29.06 -1.92 11.13
CA LYS A 4 -28.87 -0.52 11.53
C LYS A 4 -27.95 0.26 10.58
N MET A 5 -27.13 -0.46 9.76
CA MET A 5 -26.20 0.09 8.79
C MET A 5 -26.80 0.17 7.38
N GLN A 6 -27.95 0.84 7.23
CA GLN A 6 -28.60 1.10 5.93
C GLN A 6 -28.94 2.59 5.81
N ASN A 7 -28.89 3.10 4.59
CA ASN A 7 -29.19 4.50 4.25
C ASN A 7 -28.37 5.52 5.07
N LYS A 8 -27.10 5.18 5.37
CA LYS A 8 -26.17 6.03 6.08
C LYS A 8 -25.25 6.76 5.12
N LYS A 9 -24.85 7.98 5.48
CA LYS A 9 -23.83 8.74 4.79
C LYS A 9 -22.48 8.52 5.48
N ILE A 10 -21.51 7.94 4.77
CA ILE A 10 -20.27 7.45 5.35
C ILE A 10 -19.09 8.11 4.64
N ALA A 11 -18.20 8.75 5.41
CA ALA A 11 -16.93 9.21 4.91
C ALA A 11 -15.81 8.19 5.19
N ILE A 12 -14.96 7.96 4.19
CA ILE A 12 -13.75 7.13 4.34
C ILE A 12 -12.53 7.95 3.93
N ILE A 13 -11.54 8.05 4.79
CA ILE A 13 -10.27 8.72 4.48
C ILE A 13 -9.23 7.67 4.13
N GLY A 14 -8.81 7.65 2.87
CA GLY A 14 -7.81 6.73 2.31
C GLY A 14 -8.40 5.73 1.30
N ALA A 15 -7.93 5.82 0.03
CA ALA A 15 -8.26 4.91 -1.07
C ALA A 15 -7.19 3.82 -1.27
N GLY A 16 -6.54 3.36 -0.19
CA GLY A 16 -5.76 2.14 -0.16
C GLY A 16 -6.65 0.90 -0.16
N ILE A 17 -6.08 -0.30 -0.31
CA ILE A 17 -6.86 -1.54 -0.42
C ILE A 17 -7.77 -1.78 0.80
N SER A 18 -7.40 -1.33 2.00
CA SER A 18 -8.21 -1.43 3.21
C SER A 18 -9.48 -0.56 3.12
N GLY A 19 -9.32 0.72 2.76
CA GLY A 19 -10.44 1.65 2.59
C GLY A 19 -11.36 1.25 1.43
N LEU A 20 -10.78 0.75 0.33
CA LEU A 20 -11.56 0.25 -0.80
C LEU A 20 -12.35 -1.03 -0.46
N ALA A 21 -11.77 -1.94 0.34
CA ALA A 21 -12.44 -3.17 0.76
C ALA A 21 -13.67 -2.88 1.62
N VAL A 22 -13.54 -2.02 2.63
CA VAL A 22 -14.68 -1.64 3.48
C VAL A 22 -15.72 -0.83 2.70
N ALA A 23 -15.27 0.08 1.81
CA ALA A 23 -16.16 0.89 0.98
C ALA A 23 -17.01 0.05 0.05
N LYS A 24 -16.41 -0.97 -0.61
CA LYS A 24 -17.12 -1.86 -1.55
C LYS A 24 -18.28 -2.61 -0.91
N GLU A 25 -18.13 -3.00 0.35
CA GLU A 25 -19.20 -3.68 1.08
C GLU A 25 -20.25 -2.68 1.59
N LEU A 26 -19.83 -1.54 2.15
CA LEU A 26 -20.75 -0.54 2.70
C LEU A 26 -21.57 0.15 1.61
N SER A 27 -21.02 0.38 0.43
CA SER A 27 -21.70 1.07 -0.69
C SER A 27 -22.90 0.29 -1.25
N LYS A 28 -23.07 -0.98 -0.89
CA LYS A 28 -24.23 -1.78 -1.31
C LYS A 28 -25.55 -1.26 -0.73
N LEU A 29 -25.50 -0.63 0.45
CA LEU A 29 -26.68 -0.19 1.20
C LEU A 29 -26.58 1.24 1.74
N ASN A 30 -25.47 1.96 1.46
CA ASN A 30 -25.17 3.26 2.03
C ASN A 30 -24.58 4.21 1.00
N GLU A 31 -24.66 5.51 1.26
CA GLU A 31 -23.94 6.54 0.53
C GLU A 31 -22.51 6.66 1.09
N VAL A 32 -21.54 6.19 0.32
CA VAL A 32 -20.13 6.17 0.74
C VAL A 32 -19.33 7.14 -0.12
N THR A 33 -18.58 8.05 0.53
CA THR A 33 -17.62 8.93 -0.12
C THR A 33 -16.22 8.66 0.41
N ILE A 34 -15.28 8.39 -0.49
CA ILE A 34 -13.86 8.17 -0.14
C ILE A 34 -13.06 9.42 -0.48
N PHE A 35 -12.23 9.86 0.45
CA PHE A 35 -11.30 10.98 0.29
C PHE A 35 -9.88 10.45 0.24
N ASP A 36 -9.11 10.80 -0.79
CA ASP A 36 -7.68 10.46 -0.85
C ASP A 36 -6.86 11.66 -1.34
N LYS A 37 -5.73 11.90 -0.66
CA LYS A 37 -4.80 12.97 -1.02
C LYS A 37 -4.05 12.74 -2.33
N SER A 38 -4.00 11.49 -2.79
CA SER A 38 -3.25 11.09 -3.99
C SER A 38 -4.06 11.35 -5.26
N ARG A 39 -3.37 11.39 -6.41
CA ARG A 39 -3.99 11.51 -7.73
C ARG A 39 -4.57 10.19 -8.26
N GLY A 40 -4.49 9.11 -7.49
CA GLY A 40 -4.98 7.79 -7.89
C GLY A 40 -5.13 6.87 -6.69
N VAL A 41 -5.96 5.84 -6.86
CA VAL A 41 -6.20 4.82 -5.86
C VAL A 41 -5.03 3.85 -5.72
N GLY A 42 -4.94 3.18 -4.57
CA GLY A 42 -4.00 2.09 -4.32
C GLY A 42 -3.05 2.30 -3.13
N GLY A 43 -2.80 3.55 -2.73
CA GLY A 43 -1.89 3.83 -1.63
C GLY A 43 -0.52 3.16 -1.84
N ARG A 44 -0.12 2.25 -0.93
CA ARG A 44 1.15 1.50 -1.04
C ARG A 44 1.17 0.39 -2.10
N MET A 45 0.12 0.20 -2.88
CA MET A 45 0.11 -0.60 -4.12
C MET A 45 0.27 0.29 -5.37
N ALA A 46 0.81 1.49 -5.23
CA ALA A 46 0.94 2.45 -6.32
C ALA A 46 1.97 2.02 -7.38
N THR A 47 1.70 2.42 -8.62
CA THR A 47 2.63 2.34 -9.75
C THR A 47 2.93 3.74 -10.23
N ARG A 48 4.20 4.09 -10.38
CA ARG A 48 4.67 5.35 -10.96
C ARG A 48 4.98 5.14 -12.44
N ARG A 49 4.56 6.09 -13.25
CA ARG A 49 4.90 6.14 -14.68
C ARG A 49 5.92 7.25 -14.91
N ILE A 50 6.99 6.92 -15.62
CA ILE A 50 8.03 7.85 -16.03
C ILE A 50 8.37 7.47 -17.45
N ASP A 51 8.10 8.33 -18.41
CA ASP A 51 8.22 8.06 -19.84
C ASP A 51 7.52 6.72 -20.21
N ASP A 52 8.21 5.80 -20.85
CA ASP A 52 7.70 4.49 -21.24
C ASP A 52 7.81 3.44 -20.13
N TYR A 53 8.31 3.80 -18.94
CA TYR A 53 8.47 2.87 -17.82
C TYR A 53 7.32 2.96 -16.83
N HIS A 54 6.90 1.79 -16.34
CA HIS A 54 5.96 1.67 -15.23
C HIS A 54 6.66 1.00 -14.05
N PHE A 55 6.73 1.67 -12.92
CA PHE A 55 7.43 1.22 -11.72
C PHE A 55 6.43 0.89 -10.61
N ASP A 56 6.32 -0.38 -10.22
CA ASP A 56 5.56 -0.78 -9.03
C ASP A 56 6.38 -0.46 -7.78
N HIS A 57 6.38 0.81 -7.38
CA HIS A 57 7.29 1.33 -6.36
C HIS A 57 6.82 1.12 -4.91
N GLY A 58 5.69 0.45 -4.72
CA GLY A 58 5.18 0.01 -3.42
C GLY A 58 5.29 -1.50 -3.25
N ALA A 59 4.15 -2.18 -3.01
CA ALA A 59 4.11 -3.63 -2.91
C ALA A 59 4.61 -4.30 -4.20
N GLN A 60 5.53 -5.27 -4.04
CA GLN A 60 6.17 -5.93 -5.18
C GLN A 60 5.36 -7.13 -5.69
N PHE A 61 4.70 -7.81 -4.78
CA PHE A 61 3.79 -8.92 -4.99
C PHE A 61 2.90 -9.09 -3.75
N PHE A 62 1.97 -10.02 -3.79
CA PHE A 62 1.20 -10.44 -2.63
C PHE A 62 0.90 -11.95 -2.69
N THR A 63 0.59 -12.52 -1.53
CA THR A 63 0.18 -13.92 -1.36
C THR A 63 -1.20 -13.97 -0.73
N ALA A 64 -1.95 -15.04 -0.92
CA ALA A 64 -3.25 -15.26 -0.32
C ALA A 64 -3.22 -16.47 0.60
N LYS A 65 -3.53 -16.30 1.88
CA LYS A 65 -3.53 -17.34 2.91
C LYS A 65 -4.91 -17.63 3.47
N SER A 66 -5.67 -16.57 3.84
CA SER A 66 -7.03 -16.71 4.36
C SER A 66 -8.02 -17.12 3.26
N GLN A 67 -9.09 -17.78 3.65
CA GLN A 67 -10.11 -18.23 2.71
C GLN A 67 -10.77 -17.04 2.00
N GLU A 68 -11.13 -15.99 2.73
CA GLU A 68 -11.76 -14.79 2.16
C GLU A 68 -10.87 -14.11 1.11
N PHE A 69 -9.58 -14.00 1.38
CA PHE A 69 -8.68 -13.35 0.41
C PHE A 69 -8.36 -14.27 -0.78
N LYS A 70 -8.31 -15.60 -0.60
CA LYS A 70 -8.21 -16.57 -1.71
C LYS A 70 -9.41 -16.48 -2.65
N GLU A 71 -10.63 -16.40 -2.11
CA GLU A 71 -11.85 -16.25 -2.91
C GLU A 71 -11.82 -14.95 -3.71
N PHE A 72 -11.43 -13.85 -3.08
CA PHE A 72 -11.24 -12.57 -3.76
C PHE A 72 -10.17 -12.65 -4.88
N CYS A 73 -9.01 -13.26 -4.59
CA CYS A 73 -7.95 -13.46 -5.58
C CYS A 73 -8.40 -14.35 -6.74
N ASN A 74 -9.13 -15.43 -6.47
CA ASN A 74 -9.66 -16.31 -7.53
C ASN A 74 -10.61 -15.53 -8.46
N LYS A 75 -11.49 -14.70 -7.91
CA LYS A 75 -12.35 -13.84 -8.71
C LYS A 75 -11.53 -12.86 -9.55
N ALA A 76 -10.57 -12.15 -8.94
CA ALA A 76 -9.72 -11.21 -9.65
C ALA A 76 -8.85 -11.88 -10.73
N LYS A 77 -8.42 -13.14 -10.52
CA LYS A 77 -7.70 -13.96 -11.51
C LYS A 77 -8.60 -14.32 -12.69
N ASN A 78 -9.83 -14.77 -12.43
CA ASN A 78 -10.83 -15.06 -13.48
C ASN A 78 -11.15 -13.80 -14.31
N ASP A 79 -11.23 -12.64 -13.67
CA ASP A 79 -11.44 -11.34 -14.32
C ASP A 79 -10.16 -10.79 -14.97
N LYS A 80 -9.05 -11.56 -14.97
CA LYS A 80 -7.75 -11.22 -15.56
C LYS A 80 -7.09 -9.96 -14.98
N ILE A 81 -7.39 -9.64 -13.73
CA ILE A 81 -6.85 -8.47 -13.03
C ILE A 81 -5.52 -8.80 -12.34
N ILE A 82 -5.35 -10.05 -11.90
CA ILE A 82 -4.12 -10.53 -11.28
C ILE A 82 -3.60 -11.78 -11.97
N GLU A 83 -2.31 -12.01 -11.82
CA GLU A 83 -1.63 -13.20 -12.34
C GLU A 83 -0.52 -13.64 -11.40
N GLU A 84 -0.13 -14.90 -11.47
CA GLU A 84 1.02 -15.42 -10.75
C GLU A 84 2.31 -14.90 -11.38
N TRP A 85 3.21 -14.46 -10.54
CA TRP A 85 4.55 -14.08 -10.97
C TRP A 85 5.50 -15.26 -10.77
N ASN A 86 5.81 -15.96 -11.86
CA ASN A 86 6.77 -17.04 -11.89
C ASN A 86 8.19 -16.45 -11.89
N CYS A 87 8.66 -16.10 -10.70
CA CYS A 87 9.86 -15.32 -10.47
C CYS A 87 11.05 -16.23 -10.16
N ASP A 88 12.14 -16.04 -10.90
CA ASP A 88 13.46 -16.56 -10.51
C ASP A 88 13.99 -15.71 -9.35
N PHE A 89 13.93 -16.27 -8.15
CA PHE A 89 14.23 -15.55 -6.92
C PHE A 89 15.59 -15.93 -6.35
N VAL A 90 16.31 -14.93 -5.81
CA VAL A 90 17.60 -15.13 -5.17
C VAL A 90 17.66 -14.50 -3.76
N GLU A 91 18.50 -15.07 -2.91
CA GLU A 91 19.01 -14.38 -1.72
C GLU A 91 20.46 -13.96 -1.99
N ILE A 92 20.77 -12.69 -1.71
CA ILE A 92 22.08 -12.09 -1.96
C ILE A 92 22.67 -11.65 -0.61
N THR A 93 23.93 -12.03 -0.36
CA THR A 93 24.69 -11.56 0.80
C THR A 93 25.98 -10.92 0.28
N GLY A 94 26.18 -9.62 0.57
CA GLY A 94 27.21 -8.84 -0.09
C GLY A 94 26.94 -8.75 -1.60
N ASN A 95 27.85 -9.29 -2.42
CA ASN A 95 27.68 -9.39 -3.89
C ASN A 95 27.51 -10.82 -4.40
N LYS A 96 27.28 -11.79 -3.50
CA LYS A 96 27.16 -13.22 -3.86
C LYS A 96 25.74 -13.70 -3.69
N ILE A 97 25.27 -14.43 -4.70
CA ILE A 97 24.00 -15.17 -4.58
C ILE A 97 24.24 -16.37 -3.65
N SER A 98 23.55 -16.35 -2.50
CA SER A 98 23.65 -17.40 -1.48
C SER A 98 22.60 -18.50 -1.67
N LYS A 99 21.45 -18.18 -2.31
CA LYS A 99 20.39 -19.14 -2.64
C LYS A 99 19.70 -18.74 -3.94
N LYS A 100 19.20 -19.75 -4.68
CA LYS A 100 18.34 -19.60 -5.86
C LYS A 100 17.13 -20.50 -5.71
N TYR A 101 15.93 -20.00 -6.01
CA TYR A 101 14.70 -20.79 -6.12
C TYR A 101 13.66 -20.05 -6.96
N GLN A 102 12.66 -20.76 -7.45
CA GLN A 102 11.53 -20.14 -8.15
C GLN A 102 10.34 -19.97 -7.21
N PHE A 103 9.58 -18.91 -7.38
CA PHE A 103 8.24 -18.85 -6.83
C PHE A 103 7.41 -19.93 -7.50
N ASN A 104 6.80 -20.80 -6.72
CA ASN A 104 6.12 -21.99 -7.20
C ASN A 104 4.60 -21.94 -6.91
N ASN A 105 3.87 -22.87 -7.57
CA ASN A 105 2.42 -22.94 -7.46
C ASN A 105 1.92 -23.37 -6.07
N ASP A 106 2.77 -23.97 -5.22
CA ASP A 106 2.36 -24.35 -3.84
C ASP A 106 2.13 -23.13 -2.96
N LYS A 107 2.83 -22.02 -3.27
CA LYS A 107 2.67 -20.72 -2.61
C LYS A 107 2.67 -19.61 -3.65
N PRO A 108 1.58 -19.45 -4.40
CA PRO A 108 1.55 -18.49 -5.50
C PRO A 108 1.78 -17.06 -5.02
N HIS A 109 2.64 -16.36 -5.75
CA HIS A 109 2.94 -14.94 -5.57
C HIS A 109 2.22 -14.19 -6.69
N PHE A 110 1.25 -13.38 -6.32
CA PHE A 110 0.42 -12.66 -7.28
C PHE A 110 0.93 -11.23 -7.51
N VAL A 111 0.77 -10.77 -8.73
CA VAL A 111 0.85 -9.36 -9.11
C VAL A 111 -0.41 -8.94 -9.83
N ALA A 112 -0.81 -7.69 -9.67
CA ALA A 112 -1.89 -7.15 -10.50
C ALA A 112 -1.33 -6.70 -11.86
N LYS A 113 -2.14 -6.74 -12.88
CA LYS A 113 -1.76 -6.43 -14.26
C LYS A 113 -2.72 -5.42 -14.92
N PRO A 114 -2.25 -4.58 -15.82
CA PRO A 114 -0.84 -4.43 -16.25
C PRO A 114 0.06 -3.71 -15.22
N GLN A 115 -0.45 -3.34 -14.04
CA GLN A 115 0.21 -2.56 -12.99
C GLN A 115 -0.28 -3.00 -11.62
N MET A 116 0.52 -2.83 -10.55
CA MET A 116 0.13 -3.27 -9.21
C MET A 116 -1.14 -2.56 -8.69
N ASN A 117 -1.35 -1.29 -9.03
CA ASN A 117 -2.55 -0.56 -8.63
C ASN A 117 -3.83 -0.98 -9.39
N SER A 118 -3.73 -1.86 -10.40
CA SER A 118 -4.91 -2.36 -11.14
C SER A 118 -5.87 -3.12 -10.23
N LEU A 119 -5.37 -3.84 -9.22
CA LEU A 119 -6.22 -4.50 -8.23
C LEU A 119 -7.06 -3.49 -7.43
N CYS A 120 -6.46 -2.39 -7.02
CA CYS A 120 -7.18 -1.33 -6.32
C CYS A 120 -8.18 -0.61 -7.23
N LYS A 121 -7.84 -0.38 -8.50
CA LYS A 121 -8.80 0.16 -9.49
C LYS A 121 -9.98 -0.76 -9.74
N TYR A 122 -9.74 -2.08 -9.75
CA TYR A 122 -10.82 -3.08 -9.87
C TYR A 122 -11.79 -3.02 -8.70
N ILE A 123 -11.30 -2.90 -7.44
CA ILE A 123 -12.17 -2.75 -6.27
C ILE A 123 -12.89 -1.38 -6.32
N ALA A 124 -12.19 -0.34 -6.75
CA ALA A 124 -12.68 1.03 -6.79
C ALA A 124 -13.78 1.29 -7.83
N LYS A 125 -14.02 0.33 -8.74
CA LYS A 125 -15.08 0.45 -9.75
C LYS A 125 -16.43 0.69 -9.07
N ASP A 126 -17.13 1.70 -9.55
CA ASP A 126 -18.46 2.14 -9.07
C ASP A 126 -18.47 2.74 -7.64
N LEU A 127 -17.30 3.10 -7.07
CA LEU A 127 -17.21 3.82 -5.81
C LEU A 127 -17.07 5.33 -6.04
N ASN A 128 -17.69 6.13 -5.19
CA ASN A 128 -17.53 7.59 -5.19
C ASN A 128 -16.22 7.96 -4.48
N ILE A 129 -15.20 8.37 -5.25
CA ILE A 129 -13.85 8.65 -4.75
C ILE A 129 -13.41 10.06 -5.16
N LEU A 130 -13.13 10.91 -4.19
CA LEU A 130 -12.60 12.25 -4.36
C LEU A 130 -11.06 12.19 -4.21
N LEU A 131 -10.37 12.14 -5.34
CA LEU A 131 -8.92 12.15 -5.41
C LEU A 131 -8.36 13.57 -5.29
N GLY A 132 -7.10 13.69 -4.80
CA GLY A 132 -6.46 14.98 -4.56
C GLY A 132 -7.05 15.74 -3.36
N LYS A 133 -7.88 15.08 -2.54
CA LYS A 133 -8.54 15.68 -1.37
C LYS A 133 -7.87 15.23 -0.07
N GLN A 134 -6.93 16.03 0.40
CA GLN A 134 -6.27 15.78 1.68
C GLN A 134 -7.11 16.37 2.81
N VAL A 135 -7.68 15.52 3.64
CA VAL A 135 -8.36 15.94 4.87
C VAL A 135 -7.32 16.37 5.90
N LYS A 136 -7.45 17.59 6.43
CA LYS A 136 -6.58 18.17 7.46
C LYS A 136 -7.22 18.22 8.84
N ALA A 137 -8.55 18.21 8.91
CA ALA A 137 -9.28 18.25 10.18
C ALA A 137 -10.61 17.51 10.06
N ILE A 138 -11.05 16.92 11.16
CA ILE A 138 -12.36 16.31 11.34
C ILE A 138 -13.01 16.89 12.59
N ASN A 139 -14.32 17.02 12.58
CA ASN A 139 -15.11 17.43 13.74
C ASN A 139 -16.34 16.54 13.88
N PHE A 140 -16.69 16.19 15.11
CA PHE A 140 -17.90 15.44 15.44
C PHE A 140 -18.81 16.31 16.30
N ASP A 141 -19.93 16.69 15.74
CA ASP A 141 -20.91 17.53 16.39
C ASP A 141 -22.32 17.05 16.02
N ASP A 142 -23.25 17.16 16.94
CA ASP A 142 -24.64 16.69 16.78
C ASP A 142 -24.75 15.29 16.14
N LYS A 143 -23.89 14.38 16.57
CA LYS A 143 -23.77 12.99 16.08
C LYS A 143 -23.44 12.87 14.59
N LYS A 144 -22.85 13.90 13.99
CA LYS A 144 -22.42 13.92 12.59
C LYS A 144 -20.95 14.33 12.47
N TRP A 145 -20.32 13.76 11.48
CA TRP A 145 -18.94 14.12 11.12
C TRP A 145 -18.93 15.20 10.04
N CYS A 146 -18.00 16.13 10.22
CA CYS A 146 -17.61 17.15 9.27
C CYS A 146 -16.12 17.03 8.99
N LEU A 147 -15.73 17.06 7.72
CA LEU A 147 -14.36 16.96 7.25
C LEU A 147 -13.94 18.27 6.59
N LYS A 148 -12.72 18.72 6.83
CA LYS A 148 -12.13 19.89 6.20
C LYS A 148 -10.84 19.50 5.47
N THR A 149 -10.72 19.86 4.19
CA THR A 149 -9.51 19.59 3.38
C THR A 149 -8.45 20.68 3.56
N VAL A 150 -7.25 20.44 3.05
CA VAL A 150 -6.16 21.45 3.05
C VAL A 150 -6.49 22.67 2.19
N GLU A 151 -7.36 22.52 1.20
CA GLU A 151 -7.91 23.58 0.34
C GLU A 151 -9.10 24.32 0.99
N ASP A 152 -9.37 24.07 2.29
CA ASP A 152 -10.47 24.65 3.07
C ASP A 152 -11.88 24.24 2.60
N GLU A 153 -12.02 23.25 1.73
CA GLU A 153 -13.32 22.68 1.40
C GLU A 153 -13.91 21.93 2.58
N VAL A 154 -15.22 22.05 2.78
CA VAL A 154 -15.96 21.43 3.88
C VAL A 154 -16.91 20.39 3.31
N PHE A 155 -16.89 19.20 3.89
CA PHE A 155 -17.80 18.09 3.61
C PHE A 155 -18.42 17.65 4.93
N ASP A 156 -19.72 17.71 5.04
CA ASP A 156 -20.43 17.53 6.30
C ASP A 156 -21.55 16.48 6.25
N ASN A 157 -22.22 16.34 7.38
CA ASN A 157 -23.41 15.51 7.55
C ASN A 157 -23.18 14.01 7.36
N PHE A 158 -21.98 13.49 7.68
CA PHE A 158 -21.71 12.05 7.67
C PHE A 158 -22.12 11.39 8.98
N ASP A 159 -22.82 10.26 8.89
CA ASP A 159 -23.22 9.43 10.04
C ASP A 159 -22.03 8.70 10.64
N TYR A 160 -21.10 8.25 9.79
CA TYR A 160 -19.91 7.46 10.15
C TYR A 160 -18.67 8.03 9.47
N LEU A 161 -17.55 7.90 10.17
CA LEU A 161 -16.22 8.20 9.64
C LEU A 161 -15.32 6.98 9.77
N ILE A 162 -14.56 6.67 8.71
CA ILE A 162 -13.57 5.59 8.69
C ILE A 162 -12.21 6.17 8.29
N LEU A 163 -11.18 5.88 9.11
CA LEU A 163 -9.79 6.21 8.77
C LEU A 163 -9.09 4.94 8.28
N ALA A 164 -8.75 4.92 6.98
CA ALA A 164 -8.06 3.81 6.30
C ALA A 164 -6.66 4.25 5.80
N ILE A 165 -5.96 5.02 6.63
CA ILE A 165 -4.65 5.63 6.38
C ILE A 165 -3.61 5.12 7.38
N PRO A 166 -2.28 5.30 7.15
CA PRO A 166 -1.24 4.91 8.10
C PRO A 166 -1.46 5.47 9.50
N SER A 167 -1.10 4.70 10.55
CA SER A 167 -1.33 5.06 11.95
C SER A 167 -0.87 6.47 12.31
N HIS A 168 0.34 6.87 11.87
CA HIS A 168 0.90 8.21 12.12
C HIS A 168 0.11 9.35 11.44
N GLN A 169 -0.60 9.06 10.36
CA GLN A 169 -1.51 10.03 9.74
C GLN A 169 -2.87 10.01 10.42
N ALA A 170 -3.33 8.83 10.85
CA ALA A 170 -4.60 8.68 11.56
C ALA A 170 -4.57 9.40 12.90
N ILE A 171 -3.49 9.29 13.69
CA ILE A 171 -3.37 9.90 15.01
C ILE A 171 -3.46 11.43 14.96
N ASN A 172 -3.05 12.06 13.86
CA ASN A 172 -3.14 13.50 13.66
C ASN A 172 -4.58 14.00 13.42
N LEU A 173 -5.48 13.09 13.03
CA LEU A 173 -6.90 13.39 12.82
C LEU A 173 -7.78 12.91 13.97
N LEU A 174 -7.42 11.79 14.62
CA LEU A 174 -8.22 11.16 15.65
C LEU A 174 -8.46 12.09 16.85
N PRO A 175 -9.71 12.22 17.32
CA PRO A 175 -10.00 12.93 18.55
C PRO A 175 -9.42 12.18 19.75
N LYS A 176 -8.95 12.92 20.78
CA LYS A 176 -8.32 12.35 21.98
C LYS A 176 -9.23 11.40 22.78
N ASN A 177 -10.55 11.59 22.69
CA ASN A 177 -11.55 10.74 23.32
C ASN A 177 -11.92 9.50 22.49
N PHE A 178 -11.27 9.25 21.36
CA PHE A 178 -11.43 7.99 20.63
C PHE A 178 -10.98 6.82 21.50
N LYS A 179 -11.86 5.84 21.72
CA LYS A 179 -11.65 4.71 22.64
C LYS A 179 -10.29 4.00 22.48
N TYR A 180 -9.76 3.98 21.28
CA TYR A 180 -8.52 3.27 20.95
C TYR A 180 -7.36 4.23 20.59
N PHE A 181 -7.43 5.49 21.03
CA PHE A 181 -6.41 6.50 20.72
C PHE A 181 -5.00 6.04 21.10
N ASP A 182 -4.84 5.49 22.32
CA ASP A 182 -3.53 5.02 22.81
C ASP A 182 -2.99 3.83 22.00
N ILE A 183 -3.86 2.92 21.57
CA ILE A 183 -3.48 1.81 20.70
C ILE A 183 -2.93 2.35 19.38
N VAL A 184 -3.66 3.26 18.71
CA VAL A 184 -3.20 3.83 17.43
C VAL A 184 -1.90 4.61 17.59
N SER A 185 -1.75 5.36 18.70
CA SER A 185 -0.56 6.16 19.00
C SER A 185 0.68 5.33 19.30
N SER A 186 0.51 4.12 19.80
CA SER A 186 1.62 3.20 20.12
C SER A 186 2.23 2.52 18.89
N ILE A 187 1.50 2.48 17.77
CA ILE A 187 1.97 1.83 16.54
C ILE A 187 3.18 2.55 15.97
N ARG A 188 4.23 1.80 15.70
CA ARG A 188 5.42 2.28 15.01
C ARG A 188 5.42 1.79 13.58
N MET A 189 5.69 2.70 12.65
CA MET A 189 5.84 2.38 11.23
C MET A 189 7.22 2.83 10.76
N SER A 190 7.92 1.93 10.10
CA SER A 190 9.23 2.19 9.51
C SER A 190 9.12 2.72 8.10
N GLY A 191 10.12 3.51 7.72
CA GLY A 191 10.28 4.03 6.36
C GLY A 191 10.85 3.00 5.38
N CYS A 192 10.80 3.37 4.11
CA CYS A 192 11.51 2.70 3.02
C CYS A 192 11.75 3.70 1.89
N PHE A 193 12.94 3.70 1.33
CA PHE A 193 13.20 4.37 0.06
C PHE A 193 13.09 3.37 -1.08
N THR A 194 12.45 3.79 -2.16
CA THR A 194 12.35 2.98 -3.38
C THR A 194 13.02 3.73 -4.52
N LEU A 195 14.15 3.21 -5.00
CA LEU A 195 14.84 3.66 -6.19
C LEU A 195 14.23 2.96 -7.41
N MET A 196 13.95 3.73 -8.45
CA MET A 196 13.37 3.31 -9.72
C MET A 196 14.34 3.64 -10.83
N LEU A 197 14.82 2.64 -11.56
CA LEU A 197 15.80 2.80 -12.62
C LEU A 197 15.27 2.19 -13.92
N GLY A 198 15.23 2.99 -15.00
CA GLY A 198 15.00 2.53 -16.36
C GLY A 198 16.31 2.49 -17.14
N PHE A 199 16.49 1.52 -18.00
CA PHE A 199 17.74 1.30 -18.74
C PHE A 199 17.47 1.31 -20.25
N LYS A 200 18.41 1.86 -21.01
CA LYS A 200 18.38 1.85 -22.48
C LYS A 200 18.53 0.42 -23.02
N GLU A 201 19.41 -0.34 -22.39
CA GLU A 201 19.71 -1.73 -22.74
C GLU A 201 19.51 -2.64 -21.52
N LYS A 202 19.13 -3.89 -21.81
CA LYS A 202 18.93 -4.91 -20.76
C LYS A 202 20.26 -5.21 -20.06
N LEU A 203 20.24 -5.26 -18.73
CA LEU A 203 21.38 -5.72 -17.94
C LEU A 203 21.47 -7.25 -17.94
N SER A 204 22.70 -7.75 -17.79
CA SER A 204 22.97 -9.18 -17.62
C SER A 204 22.70 -9.60 -16.17
N ILE A 205 21.40 -9.72 -15.81
CA ILE A 205 20.93 -10.16 -14.51
C ILE A 205 20.22 -11.50 -14.69
N GLU A 206 20.63 -12.52 -13.92
CA GLU A 206 20.13 -13.90 -14.00
C GLU A 206 19.02 -14.18 -12.98
N PHE A 207 18.28 -13.17 -12.52
CA PHE A 207 17.15 -13.31 -11.59
C PHE A 207 16.10 -12.23 -11.84
N ASP A 208 14.88 -12.51 -11.43
CA ASP A 208 13.77 -11.55 -11.50
C ASP A 208 13.63 -10.72 -10.23
N ALA A 209 13.90 -11.32 -9.07
CA ALA A 209 13.93 -10.61 -7.80
C ALA A 209 14.93 -11.21 -6.81
N GLY A 210 15.40 -10.38 -5.88
CA GLY A 210 16.35 -10.77 -4.86
C GLY A 210 16.10 -10.08 -3.52
N LEU A 211 16.17 -10.87 -2.44
CA LEU A 211 16.31 -10.38 -1.08
C LEU A 211 17.79 -10.14 -0.80
N VAL A 212 18.14 -8.92 -0.45
CA VAL A 212 19.51 -8.53 -0.12
C VAL A 212 19.67 -8.45 1.39
N LYS A 213 20.73 -9.09 1.90
CA LYS A 213 21.10 -9.12 3.32
C LYS A 213 22.35 -8.28 3.54
N GLU A 214 22.50 -7.77 4.76
CA GLU A 214 23.70 -7.04 5.22
C GLU A 214 24.04 -5.84 4.34
N SER A 215 23.01 -5.12 3.87
CA SER A 215 23.13 -3.96 2.99
C SER A 215 22.10 -2.88 3.34
N ASN A 216 22.36 -1.65 2.88
CA ASN A 216 21.36 -0.58 2.88
C ASN A 216 20.18 -0.90 1.96
N ILE A 217 20.38 -1.78 0.97
CA ILE A 217 19.35 -2.34 0.10
C ILE A 217 18.83 -3.63 0.71
N SER A 218 17.52 -3.83 0.67
CA SER A 218 16.87 -5.06 1.14
C SER A 218 16.22 -5.87 0.01
N TRP A 219 15.89 -5.22 -1.12
CA TRP A 219 15.17 -5.83 -2.22
C TRP A 219 15.60 -5.24 -3.55
N ILE A 220 15.73 -6.12 -4.56
CA ILE A 220 15.93 -5.74 -5.95
C ILE A 220 14.94 -6.55 -6.78
N SER A 221 14.26 -5.95 -7.76
CA SER A 221 13.47 -6.68 -8.74
C SER A 221 13.54 -6.07 -10.12
N VAL A 222 13.57 -6.94 -11.12
CA VAL A 222 13.39 -6.62 -12.53
C VAL A 222 11.89 -6.40 -12.73
N ASN A 223 11.46 -5.16 -12.79
CA ASN A 223 10.02 -4.85 -12.74
C ASN A 223 9.26 -5.35 -13.98
N ASN A 224 9.92 -5.35 -15.13
CA ASN A 224 9.35 -5.85 -16.39
C ASN A 224 9.37 -7.39 -16.52
N SER A 225 9.87 -8.15 -15.55
CA SER A 225 9.66 -9.60 -15.45
C SER A 225 8.25 -9.96 -15.00
N LYS A 226 7.55 -9.02 -14.38
CA LYS A 226 6.15 -9.19 -13.98
C LYS A 226 5.22 -9.19 -15.19
N PRO A 227 4.13 -10.00 -15.19
CA PRO A 227 3.16 -10.06 -16.28
C PRO A 227 2.65 -8.68 -16.76
N GLU A 228 2.59 -8.50 -18.07
CA GLU A 228 2.05 -7.33 -18.78
C GLU A 228 2.71 -5.97 -18.43
N ARG A 229 3.93 -5.96 -17.87
CA ARG A 229 4.70 -4.72 -17.74
C ARG A 229 5.26 -4.27 -19.11
N PRO A 230 5.47 -2.96 -19.33
CA PRO A 230 6.16 -2.47 -20.53
C PRO A 230 7.51 -3.16 -20.70
N LYS A 231 7.94 -3.32 -21.99
CA LYS A 231 9.14 -4.10 -22.35
C LYS A 231 10.47 -3.43 -21.93
N GLY A 232 10.48 -2.13 -21.61
CA GLY A 232 11.69 -1.44 -21.17
C GLY A 232 12.29 -2.05 -19.91
N PHE A 233 13.59 -2.35 -19.95
CA PHE A 233 14.27 -2.96 -18.79
C PHE A 233 14.30 -1.98 -17.61
N SER A 234 13.79 -2.42 -16.47
CA SER A 234 13.64 -1.56 -15.31
C SER A 234 13.83 -2.29 -13.99
N LEU A 235 14.47 -1.62 -13.04
CA LEU A 235 14.69 -2.13 -11.69
C LEU A 235 13.91 -1.32 -10.66
N ILE A 236 13.36 -2.04 -9.69
CA ILE A 236 12.89 -1.52 -8.41
C ILE A 236 13.88 -1.97 -7.34
N VAL A 237 14.38 -1.02 -6.57
CA VAL A 237 15.33 -1.27 -5.50
C VAL A 237 14.81 -0.63 -4.22
N ASN A 238 14.55 -1.45 -3.19
CA ASN A 238 14.08 -0.95 -1.90
C ASN A 238 15.22 -0.95 -0.89
N SER A 239 15.30 0.11 -0.09
CA SER A 239 16.18 0.16 1.06
C SER A 239 15.75 -0.81 2.16
N SER A 240 16.67 -1.11 3.09
CA SER A 240 16.28 -1.70 4.37
C SER A 240 15.50 -0.68 5.21
N ASN A 241 14.56 -1.16 6.03
CA ASN A 241 13.78 -0.26 6.90
C ASN A 241 14.67 0.45 7.92
N LYS A 242 15.66 -0.27 8.50
CA LYS A 242 16.60 0.32 9.48
C LYS A 242 17.33 1.51 8.87
N TRP A 243 17.96 1.32 7.71
CA TRP A 243 18.69 2.39 7.04
C TRP A 243 17.76 3.54 6.61
N ALA A 244 16.53 3.23 6.19
CA ALA A 244 15.54 4.24 5.85
C ALA A 244 15.15 5.09 7.07
N ASP A 245 14.92 4.48 8.23
CA ASP A 245 14.56 5.19 9.47
C ASP A 245 15.69 6.13 9.93
N GLU A 246 16.95 5.70 9.80
CA GLU A 246 18.14 6.51 10.11
C GLU A 246 18.33 7.70 9.16
N ASN A 247 17.80 7.64 7.93
CA ASN A 247 17.99 8.66 6.90
C ASN A 247 16.66 9.29 6.42
N ILE A 248 15.57 9.13 7.17
CA ILE A 248 14.21 9.45 6.69
C ILE A 248 14.02 10.94 6.35
N GLU A 249 14.78 11.83 6.94
CA GLU A 249 14.72 13.28 6.69
C GLU A 249 15.80 13.79 5.72
N GLU A 250 16.73 12.92 5.29
CA GLU A 250 17.80 13.30 4.37
C GLU A 250 17.26 13.72 3.01
N ASP A 251 18.02 14.54 2.29
CA ASP A 251 17.68 14.95 0.92
C ASP A 251 17.53 13.76 -0.04
N LEU A 252 16.53 13.77 -0.91
CA LEU A 252 16.23 12.64 -1.80
C LEU A 252 17.31 12.43 -2.88
N GLU A 253 17.99 13.47 -3.34
CA GLU A 253 19.08 13.31 -4.31
C GLU A 253 20.28 12.62 -3.65
N ILE A 254 20.62 12.99 -2.41
CA ILE A 254 21.67 12.34 -1.62
C ILE A 254 21.31 10.86 -1.38
N ILE A 255 20.08 10.57 -1.01
CA ILE A 255 19.59 9.19 -0.82
C ILE A 255 19.69 8.39 -2.12
N LYS A 256 19.29 9.00 -3.25
CA LYS A 256 19.36 8.36 -4.57
C LYS A 256 20.80 7.97 -4.92
N GLU A 257 21.76 8.85 -4.74
CA GLU A 257 23.18 8.59 -5.00
C GLU A 257 23.74 7.49 -4.08
N LYS A 258 23.42 7.54 -2.78
CA LYS A 258 23.80 6.49 -1.82
C LYS A 258 23.22 5.13 -2.23
N MET A 259 21.97 5.06 -2.67
CA MET A 259 21.34 3.81 -3.11
C MET A 259 21.93 3.30 -4.43
N ILE A 260 22.21 4.16 -5.39
CA ILE A 260 22.88 3.78 -6.65
C ILE A 260 24.29 3.21 -6.35
N THR A 261 25.05 3.86 -5.47
CA THR A 261 26.37 3.38 -5.03
C THR A 261 26.27 2.01 -4.36
N SER A 262 25.32 1.81 -3.47
CA SER A 262 25.09 0.50 -2.82
C SER A 262 24.64 -0.56 -3.83
N LEU A 263 23.80 -0.21 -4.80
CA LEU A 263 23.34 -1.14 -5.84
C LEU A 263 24.49 -1.60 -6.74
N ARG A 264 25.41 -0.71 -7.11
CA ARG A 264 26.59 -1.05 -7.94
C ARG A 264 27.57 -1.99 -7.25
N GLN A 265 27.52 -2.12 -5.93
CA GLN A 265 28.28 -3.14 -5.21
C GLN A 265 27.65 -4.53 -5.34
N ILE A 266 26.38 -4.62 -5.74
CA ILE A 266 25.61 -5.88 -5.84
C ILE A 266 25.46 -6.30 -7.30
N ILE A 267 25.14 -5.35 -8.18
CA ILE A 267 24.92 -5.55 -9.61
C ILE A 267 25.81 -4.57 -10.37
N ASP A 268 26.63 -5.13 -11.28
CA ASP A 268 27.46 -4.29 -12.16
C ASP A 268 26.60 -3.69 -13.29
N PHE A 269 26.65 -2.37 -13.44
CA PHE A 269 26.05 -1.65 -14.56
C PHE A 269 26.73 -0.29 -14.79
N ASP A 270 26.75 0.14 -16.04
CA ASP A 270 27.19 1.47 -16.42
C ASP A 270 26.05 2.49 -16.18
N ILE A 271 26.38 3.57 -15.47
CA ILE A 271 25.43 4.68 -15.22
C ILE A 271 25.00 5.33 -16.55
N SER A 272 25.83 5.36 -17.58
CA SER A 272 25.47 5.89 -18.90
C SER A 272 24.38 5.11 -19.61
N ASN A 273 24.12 3.85 -19.19
CA ASN A 273 23.01 3.01 -19.66
C ASN A 273 21.67 3.42 -19.03
N LEU A 274 21.64 4.29 -18.00
CA LEU A 274 20.38 4.75 -17.44
C LEU A 274 19.62 5.63 -18.43
N SER A 275 18.35 5.31 -18.65
CA SER A 275 17.39 6.13 -19.38
C SER A 275 16.65 7.08 -18.46
N CYS A 276 16.22 6.57 -17.30
CA CYS A 276 15.60 7.38 -16.25
C CYS A 276 15.94 6.85 -14.87
N GLN A 277 15.90 7.73 -13.90
CA GLN A 277 16.08 7.42 -12.49
C GLN A 277 15.15 8.28 -11.63
N ASN A 278 14.58 7.69 -10.62
CA ASN A 278 13.73 8.41 -9.67
C ASN A 278 13.79 7.72 -8.31
N ILE A 279 13.46 8.46 -7.25
CA ILE A 279 13.41 7.92 -5.90
C ILE A 279 12.10 8.32 -5.22
N HIS A 280 11.57 7.43 -4.39
CA HIS A 280 10.39 7.69 -3.58
C HIS A 280 10.65 7.38 -2.10
N ARG A 281 10.18 8.26 -1.22
CA ARG A 281 10.25 8.10 0.23
C ARG A 281 8.92 7.64 0.77
N TRP A 282 8.86 6.39 1.20
CA TRP A 282 7.74 5.87 1.98
C TRP A 282 8.00 6.09 3.47
N ARG A 283 7.44 7.14 4.05
CA ARG A 283 7.61 7.42 5.50
C ARG A 283 6.95 6.36 6.39
N TYR A 284 5.92 5.69 5.89
CA TYR A 284 5.09 4.73 6.61
C TYR A 284 4.93 3.45 5.78
N ALA A 285 6.04 2.77 5.51
CA ALA A 285 6.08 1.60 4.64
C ALA A 285 5.56 0.35 5.34
N ASN A 286 6.11 0.03 6.50
CA ASN A 286 5.84 -1.22 7.23
C ASN A 286 5.57 -0.94 8.71
N ALA A 287 4.62 -1.66 9.32
CA ALA A 287 4.42 -1.65 10.77
C ALA A 287 5.40 -2.60 11.47
N THR A 288 6.06 -2.11 12.50
CA THR A 288 7.02 -2.89 13.32
C THR A 288 6.36 -3.52 14.54
N LEU A 289 5.33 -2.87 15.10
CA LEU A 289 4.52 -3.38 16.21
C LEU A 289 3.14 -3.77 15.70
N ARG A 290 2.54 -4.77 16.30
CA ARG A 290 1.23 -5.33 15.98
C ARG A 290 0.35 -5.26 17.23
N THR A 291 -0.92 -4.92 17.07
CA THR A 291 -1.88 -4.92 18.18
C THR A 291 -2.60 -6.25 18.35
N GLY A 292 -2.69 -7.03 17.26
CA GLY A 292 -3.50 -8.24 17.21
C GLY A 292 -4.95 -7.99 16.76
N ASP A 293 -5.44 -6.75 16.89
CA ASP A 293 -6.74 -6.36 16.39
C ASP A 293 -6.72 -6.31 14.86
N LYS A 294 -7.85 -6.64 14.24
CA LYS A 294 -7.99 -6.53 12.76
C LYS A 294 -8.52 -5.18 12.35
N SER A 295 -9.42 -4.61 13.16
CA SER A 295 -9.97 -3.26 12.99
C SER A 295 -10.37 -2.68 14.35
N LEU A 296 -10.59 -1.38 14.42
CA LEU A 296 -11.03 -0.69 15.64
C LEU A 296 -12.30 0.10 15.34
N PHE A 297 -13.30 0.02 16.21
CA PHE A 297 -14.55 0.75 16.07
C PHE A 297 -15.02 1.31 17.42
N ASP A 298 -15.26 2.61 17.44
CA ASP A 298 -15.86 3.32 18.58
C ASP A 298 -17.32 3.67 18.25
N PRO A 299 -18.30 2.97 18.85
CA PRO A 299 -19.72 3.21 18.58
C PRO A 299 -20.23 4.55 19.16
N ASN A 300 -19.54 5.13 20.15
CA ASN A 300 -19.94 6.44 20.72
C ASN A 300 -19.66 7.59 19.74
N LEU A 301 -18.64 7.43 18.92
CA LEU A 301 -18.26 8.41 17.91
C LEU A 301 -18.69 7.98 16.49
N ASN A 302 -19.22 6.77 16.27
CA ASN A 302 -19.39 6.20 14.95
C ASN A 302 -18.10 6.27 14.11
N LEU A 303 -16.95 5.99 14.74
CA LEU A 303 -15.62 6.14 14.16
C LEU A 303 -14.91 4.81 14.05
N GLY A 304 -14.54 4.43 12.81
CA GLY A 304 -13.80 3.22 12.53
C GLY A 304 -12.37 3.50 12.06
N VAL A 305 -11.46 2.56 12.35
CA VAL A 305 -10.07 2.60 11.88
C VAL A 305 -9.70 1.23 11.34
N CYS A 306 -9.11 1.19 10.14
CA CYS A 306 -8.62 -0.04 9.53
C CYS A 306 -7.30 0.17 8.77
N GLY A 307 -6.51 -0.90 8.65
CA GLY A 307 -5.23 -0.88 7.95
C GLY A 307 -4.39 -2.12 8.28
N ASP A 308 -3.48 -2.48 7.37
CA ASP A 308 -2.55 -3.60 7.56
C ASP A 308 -1.68 -3.47 8.81
N TRP A 309 -1.42 -2.26 9.25
CA TRP A 309 -0.57 -1.95 10.39
C TRP A 309 -1.15 -2.42 11.74
N LEU A 310 -2.45 -2.73 11.80
CA LEU A 310 -3.06 -3.38 12.97
C LEU A 310 -2.67 -4.86 13.06
N ILE A 311 -2.49 -5.53 11.92
CA ILE A 311 -2.22 -6.98 11.84
C ILE A 311 -0.74 -7.25 11.53
N SER A 312 -0.30 -6.90 10.33
CA SER A 312 1.08 -6.85 9.84
C SER A 312 1.11 -6.32 8.41
N GLY A 313 2.21 -5.68 8.00
CA GLY A 313 2.36 -5.01 6.70
C GLY A 313 2.25 -5.95 5.50
N ARG A 314 1.04 -6.29 5.05
CA ARG A 314 0.76 -7.13 3.88
C ARG A 314 -0.51 -6.66 3.16
N VAL A 315 -0.57 -6.87 1.85
CA VAL A 315 -1.76 -6.56 1.02
C VAL A 315 -3.00 -7.31 1.53
N GLU A 316 -2.87 -8.62 1.80
CA GLU A 316 -3.94 -9.44 2.37
C GLU A 316 -4.46 -8.86 3.69
N ASN A 317 -3.58 -8.48 4.60
CA ASN A 317 -3.98 -7.97 5.91
C ASN A 317 -4.68 -6.62 5.82
N ALA A 318 -4.27 -5.77 4.88
CA ALA A 318 -4.99 -4.52 4.61
C ALA A 318 -6.41 -4.78 4.12
N PHE A 319 -6.60 -5.73 3.20
CA PHE A 319 -7.91 -6.14 2.70
C PHE A 319 -8.78 -6.72 3.83
N LEU A 320 -8.23 -7.66 4.60
CA LEU A 320 -8.93 -8.30 5.71
C LEU A 320 -9.31 -7.32 6.82
N SER A 321 -8.46 -6.34 7.10
CA SER A 321 -8.76 -5.26 8.06
C SER A 321 -9.98 -4.44 7.64
N GLY A 322 -10.10 -4.11 6.36
CA GLY A 322 -11.28 -3.43 5.82
C GLY A 322 -12.55 -4.28 5.92
N LEU A 323 -12.48 -5.59 5.58
CA LEU A 323 -13.60 -6.49 5.71
C LEU A 323 -14.03 -6.73 7.16
N ASP A 324 -13.07 -6.82 8.08
CA ASP A 324 -13.35 -6.98 9.50
C ASP A 324 -14.09 -5.76 10.06
N LEU A 325 -13.66 -4.54 9.68
CA LEU A 325 -14.38 -3.34 10.06
C LEU A 325 -15.82 -3.33 9.53
N TYR A 326 -16.03 -3.73 8.27
CA TYR A 326 -17.38 -3.88 7.74
C TYR A 326 -18.22 -4.83 8.59
N LYS A 327 -17.71 -6.04 8.91
CA LYS A 327 -18.41 -7.03 9.76
C LYS A 327 -18.71 -6.46 11.15
N THR A 328 -17.79 -5.71 11.73
CA THR A 328 -17.97 -5.04 13.03
C THR A 328 -19.11 -4.01 12.96
N LEU A 329 -19.12 -3.16 11.94
CA LEU A 329 -20.12 -2.10 11.77
C LEU A 329 -21.55 -2.64 11.58
N ILE A 330 -21.73 -3.74 10.85
CA ILE A 330 -23.08 -4.31 10.63
C ILE A 330 -23.61 -5.08 11.85
N ASN A 331 -22.75 -5.45 12.80
CA ASN A 331 -23.12 -6.16 14.04
C ASN A 331 -23.22 -5.24 15.27
N ALA A 332 -22.84 -3.96 15.16
CA ALA A 332 -22.94 -2.96 16.21
C ALA A 332 -24.32 -2.26 16.18
#